data_b9c1319d5ab5edac1f27f268826c84a9
#
_entry.id   b9c1319d5ab5edac1f27f268826c84a9
#
_cell.length_a   1.000
_cell.length_b   1.000
_cell.length_c   1.000
_cell.angle_alpha   90.00
_cell.angle_beta   90.00
_cell.angle_gamma   90.00
#
_symmetry.space_group_name_H-M   'P 1'
#
loop_
_entity.id
_entity.type
_entity.pdbx_description
1 polymer ?
#
loop_
_entity_poly.entity_id
_entity_poly.type
_entity_poly.pdbx_seq_one_letter_code
_entity_poly.pdbx_strand_id
1 'polypeptide(L)'
;MIKAQKLVDSYPISFLLSLAFCLRIYNIQSPILGVHSWRQADTAAMARNFYENGYNFFYPQIDWGGNLAGYCQTEFPIYSFSVAILYKFFGVHESIGRLLSIIFSLIAIYFFYKLCLEITCDKKLAFWSSFFYTIIPTNIYYSRTFQPESLVLMSAISGTYFFYKWIKNDHKKYLFISSLLICLACLVKVVPAFYLFLPFTYLVWQKFKYKMFSNLNLYLYTAIIIIPTFAWYFHSYQVANEYRLSFGFSAEKLGWNFQGLGIMFEQIVYFIAVRHLLVVGFIIMIFGIFCRRENKEEIFFDMLFISNILYIIVFANIHSSHEYYQLFFLITASVYMGKVFTRNRYSTKIINVIIVVFLLTGSLFYSLEYMTKENPNNSELFELAQIIKQTVPKNSLIIATTGNDPTILYLSDRKGWIPSPNAINQTYLLDRFKDGAKYLVGGYNFVQAYQSSMEEKDKKKIREVVSRSSNSILNSENFFLIKL
;
A
#
# COMPACT_ATOMS: atom_id res chain seq x y z
N MET A 1 -12.25 -24.53 24.99
CA MET A 1 -12.62 -24.67 23.58
C MET A 1 -14.11 -24.47 23.30
N ILE A 2 -15.04 -25.17 23.98
CA ILE A 2 -16.50 -25.08 23.71
C ILE A 2 -17.08 -23.67 23.92
N LYS A 3 -16.61 -22.91 24.95
CA LYS A 3 -17.03 -21.51 25.17
C LYS A 3 -16.55 -20.56 24.08
N ALA A 4 -15.32 -20.72 23.59
CA ALA A 4 -14.77 -19.88 22.51
C ALA A 4 -15.51 -20.14 21.18
N GLN A 5 -15.86 -21.38 20.88
CA GLN A 5 -16.62 -21.74 19.68
C GLN A 5 -18.03 -21.14 19.70
N LYS A 6 -18.72 -21.17 20.84
CA LYS A 6 -20.03 -20.54 21.01
C LYS A 6 -19.96 -19.01 20.81
N LEU A 7 -18.89 -18.36 21.26
CA LEU A 7 -18.71 -16.92 21.10
C LEU A 7 -18.48 -16.54 19.62
N VAL A 8 -17.68 -17.33 18.90
CA VAL A 8 -17.44 -17.15 17.46
C VAL A 8 -18.71 -17.39 16.63
N ASP A 9 -19.51 -18.37 17.00
CA ASP A 9 -20.77 -18.66 16.32
C ASP A 9 -21.83 -17.57 16.56
N SER A 10 -21.80 -16.91 17.73
CA SER A 10 -22.75 -15.86 18.11
C SER A 10 -22.34 -14.47 17.60
N TYR A 11 -21.01 -14.17 17.55
CA TYR A 11 -20.47 -12.84 17.21
C TYR A 11 -19.25 -12.92 16.27
N PRO A 12 -19.37 -13.54 15.08
CA PRO A 12 -18.21 -13.79 14.24
C PRO A 12 -17.53 -12.50 13.75
N ILE A 13 -18.32 -11.46 13.47
CA ILE A 13 -17.78 -10.17 13.01
C ILE A 13 -17.00 -9.47 14.13
N SER A 14 -17.53 -9.41 15.34
CA SER A 14 -16.86 -8.76 16.48
C SER A 14 -15.52 -9.43 16.79
N PHE A 15 -15.48 -10.76 16.75
CA PHE A 15 -14.22 -11.51 16.90
C PHE A 15 -13.20 -11.14 15.81
N LEU A 16 -13.62 -11.14 14.53
CA LEU A 16 -12.73 -10.81 13.41
C LEU A 16 -12.17 -9.39 13.51
N LEU A 17 -13.02 -8.41 13.86
CA LEU A 17 -12.60 -7.01 13.99
C LEU A 17 -11.66 -6.82 15.19
N SER A 18 -11.93 -7.46 16.32
CA SER A 18 -11.04 -7.42 17.49
C SER A 18 -9.68 -8.05 17.18
N LEU A 19 -9.67 -9.23 16.55
CA LEU A 19 -8.44 -9.88 16.09
C LEU A 19 -7.67 -9.01 15.12
N ALA A 20 -8.36 -8.43 14.12
CA ALA A 20 -7.75 -7.55 13.14
C ALA A 20 -7.10 -6.32 13.79
N PHE A 21 -7.78 -5.69 14.74
CA PHE A 21 -7.26 -4.55 15.48
C PHE A 21 -6.02 -4.92 16.30
N CYS A 22 -6.10 -5.99 17.09
CA CYS A 22 -4.97 -6.46 17.91
C CYS A 22 -3.71 -6.76 17.09
N LEU A 23 -3.87 -7.40 15.92
CA LEU A 23 -2.74 -7.72 15.04
C LEU A 23 -2.08 -6.49 14.41
N ARG A 24 -2.80 -5.38 14.29
CA ARG A 24 -2.35 -4.17 13.57
C ARG A 24 -1.88 -3.03 14.45
N ILE A 25 -2.32 -2.99 15.71
CA ILE A 25 -2.03 -1.87 16.62
C ILE A 25 -0.59 -1.91 17.18
N TYR A 26 0.08 -3.07 17.09
CA TYR A 26 1.43 -3.22 17.66
C TYR A 26 2.39 -2.20 17.07
N ASN A 27 3.15 -1.54 17.96
CA ASN A 27 4.20 -0.57 17.62
C ASN A 27 3.73 0.58 16.68
N ILE A 28 2.50 1.07 16.88
CA ILE A 28 1.87 2.10 16.03
C ILE A 28 2.61 3.44 16.04
N GLN A 29 3.41 3.71 17.07
CA GLN A 29 4.16 4.96 17.24
C GLN A 29 5.55 4.94 16.60
N SER A 30 5.98 3.83 16.01
CA SER A 30 7.27 3.74 15.34
C SER A 30 7.42 4.81 14.26
N PRO A 31 8.62 5.37 14.08
CA PRO A 31 8.88 6.26 12.95
C PRO A 31 8.71 5.54 11.61
N ILE A 32 8.61 6.31 10.54
CA ILE A 32 8.52 5.75 9.18
C ILE A 32 9.90 5.27 8.76
N LEU A 33 10.15 3.98 8.96
CA LEU A 33 11.39 3.30 8.58
C LEU A 33 11.06 2.04 7.77
N GLY A 34 10.81 0.98 8.10
CA GLY A 34 10.42 -0.30 7.57
C GLY A 34 10.39 -0.48 6.04
N VAL A 35 9.70 -1.50 5.63
CA VAL A 35 9.57 -1.87 4.22
C VAL A 35 8.78 -0.79 3.46
N HIS A 36 9.31 -0.39 2.30
CA HIS A 36 8.74 0.71 1.49
C HIS A 36 8.57 2.02 2.28
N SER A 37 9.50 2.34 3.18
CA SER A 37 9.51 3.60 3.95
C SER A 37 9.45 4.83 3.05
N TRP A 38 10.10 4.82 1.90
CA TRP A 38 10.07 5.89 0.91
C TRP A 38 8.64 6.27 0.51
N ARG A 39 7.77 5.26 0.31
CA ARG A 39 6.35 5.46 -0.04
C ARG A 39 5.57 6.08 1.11
N GLN A 40 5.81 5.58 2.33
CA GLN A 40 5.18 6.10 3.54
C GLN A 40 5.64 7.53 3.85
N ALA A 41 6.95 7.80 3.67
CA ALA A 41 7.55 9.11 3.90
C ALA A 41 6.94 10.19 2.99
N ASP A 42 6.82 9.92 1.69
CA ASP A 42 6.17 10.87 0.78
C ASP A 42 4.68 11.09 1.11
N THR A 43 3.95 10.01 1.46
CA THR A 43 2.54 10.12 1.85
C THR A 43 2.38 10.94 3.12
N ALA A 44 3.28 10.77 4.10
CA ALA A 44 3.28 11.52 5.35
C ALA A 44 3.79 12.96 5.17
N ALA A 45 4.77 13.17 4.28
CA ALA A 45 5.23 14.51 3.90
C ALA A 45 4.09 15.31 3.26
N MET A 46 3.30 14.71 2.36
CA MET A 46 2.11 15.37 1.82
C MET A 46 1.12 15.76 2.92
N ALA A 47 0.87 14.87 3.90
CA ALA A 47 -0.04 15.18 5.00
C ALA A 47 0.49 16.34 5.86
N ARG A 48 1.79 16.33 6.20
CA ARG A 48 2.44 17.43 6.92
C ARG A 48 2.40 18.74 6.11
N ASN A 49 2.74 18.69 4.84
CA ASN A 49 2.75 19.87 3.97
C ASN A 49 1.33 20.45 3.79
N PHE A 50 0.27 19.63 3.69
CA PHE A 50 -1.11 20.14 3.72
C PHE A 50 -1.42 20.87 5.03
N TYR A 51 -1.00 20.32 6.15
CA TYR A 51 -1.21 20.95 7.46
C TYR A 51 -0.44 22.26 7.65
N GLU A 52 0.83 22.28 7.26
CA GLU A 52 1.72 23.43 7.46
C GLU A 52 1.52 24.54 6.40
N ASN A 53 1.16 24.19 5.15
CA ASN A 53 1.16 25.09 4.01
C ASN A 53 -0.25 25.47 3.49
N GLY A 54 -1.33 25.20 4.28
CA GLY A 54 -2.63 25.80 4.02
C GLY A 54 -3.68 24.98 3.29
N TYR A 55 -3.59 23.65 3.29
CA TYR A 55 -4.61 22.71 2.80
C TYR A 55 -5.02 22.86 1.32
N ASN A 56 -4.09 23.19 0.44
CA ASN A 56 -4.38 23.25 -1.00
C ASN A 56 -4.47 21.84 -1.60
N PHE A 57 -5.67 21.27 -1.60
CA PHE A 57 -5.96 19.89 -2.01
C PHE A 57 -5.47 19.55 -3.43
N PHE A 58 -5.57 20.50 -4.36
CA PHE A 58 -5.21 20.27 -5.77
C PHE A 58 -3.71 20.31 -6.04
N TYR A 59 -2.90 20.78 -5.11
CA TYR A 59 -1.46 20.92 -5.23
C TYR A 59 -0.75 20.23 -4.06
N PRO A 60 -0.73 18.89 -4.02
CA PRO A 60 -0.01 18.14 -3.00
C PRO A 60 1.49 18.39 -3.10
N GLN A 61 2.16 18.52 -1.96
CA GLN A 61 3.59 18.83 -1.87
C GLN A 61 4.36 17.69 -1.21
N ILE A 62 5.55 17.41 -1.76
CA ILE A 62 6.56 16.50 -1.21
C ILE A 62 7.79 17.28 -0.73
N ASP A 63 8.70 16.61 0.00
CA ASP A 63 9.86 17.27 0.59
C ASP A 63 11.09 17.31 -0.34
N TRP A 64 11.11 16.51 -1.42
CA TRP A 64 12.16 16.53 -2.42
C TRP A 64 11.77 17.40 -3.64
N GLY A 65 12.79 17.78 -4.44
CA GLY A 65 12.62 18.75 -5.53
C GLY A 65 13.39 20.04 -5.27
N GLY A 66 14.14 20.08 -4.17
CA GLY A 66 15.07 21.16 -3.84
C GLY A 66 14.38 22.47 -3.49
N ASN A 67 14.72 23.54 -4.24
CA ASN A 67 14.17 24.88 -4.07
C ASN A 67 12.79 25.09 -4.71
N LEU A 68 12.23 24.06 -5.37
CA LEU A 68 10.89 24.13 -5.94
C LEU A 68 9.82 24.09 -4.83
N ALA A 69 8.59 24.52 -5.16
CA ALA A 69 7.47 24.46 -4.23
C ALA A 69 7.12 23.03 -3.76
N GLY A 70 7.64 22.01 -4.45
CA GLY A 70 7.40 20.61 -4.12
C GLY A 70 6.06 20.07 -4.62
N TYR A 71 5.30 20.83 -5.41
CA TYR A 71 4.06 20.35 -6.04
C TYR A 71 4.35 19.19 -6.98
N CYS A 72 3.63 18.11 -6.84
CA CYS A 72 3.92 16.88 -7.57
C CYS A 72 2.68 16.21 -8.16
N GLN A 73 2.89 15.51 -9.28
CA GLN A 73 1.92 14.53 -9.75
C GLN A 73 1.76 13.43 -8.71
N THR A 74 0.52 13.12 -8.34
CA THR A 74 0.23 12.02 -7.42
C THR A 74 -1.17 11.44 -7.66
N GLU A 75 -1.43 10.28 -7.09
CA GLU A 75 -2.79 9.75 -6.91
C GLU A 75 -3.66 10.74 -6.10
N PHE A 76 -4.98 10.56 -6.12
CA PHE A 76 -5.92 11.44 -5.40
C PHE A 76 -5.57 11.50 -3.90
N PRO A 77 -5.15 12.67 -3.37
CA PRO A 77 -4.46 12.77 -2.09
C PRO A 77 -5.39 12.76 -0.87
N ILE A 78 -6.61 12.25 -1.01
CA ILE A 78 -7.64 12.29 0.04
C ILE A 78 -7.18 11.62 1.34
N TYR A 79 -6.33 10.58 1.28
CA TYR A 79 -5.77 9.94 2.46
C TYR A 79 -4.87 10.92 3.24
N SER A 80 -3.85 11.48 2.59
CA SER A 80 -2.93 12.46 3.19
C SER A 80 -3.67 13.72 3.65
N PHE A 81 -4.64 14.18 2.90
CA PHE A 81 -5.48 15.32 3.27
C PHE A 81 -6.33 15.04 4.50
N SER A 82 -6.92 13.84 4.61
CA SER A 82 -7.67 13.43 5.80
C SER A 82 -6.78 13.38 7.05
N VAL A 83 -5.55 12.88 6.90
CA VAL A 83 -4.56 12.89 7.98
C VAL A 83 -4.19 14.32 8.37
N ALA A 84 -3.99 15.22 7.40
CA ALA A 84 -3.71 16.63 7.67
C ALA A 84 -4.81 17.32 8.47
N ILE A 85 -6.08 17.00 8.20
CA ILE A 85 -7.21 17.49 9.00
C ILE A 85 -7.10 16.99 10.44
N LEU A 86 -6.75 15.72 10.64
CA LEU A 86 -6.58 15.15 11.99
C LEU A 86 -5.37 15.76 12.72
N TYR A 87 -4.30 16.14 12.01
CA TYR A 87 -3.16 16.87 12.59
C TYR A 87 -3.54 18.20 13.26
N LYS A 88 -4.61 18.83 12.78
CA LYS A 88 -5.13 20.06 13.40
C LYS A 88 -5.59 19.84 14.86
N PHE A 89 -6.05 18.65 15.19
CA PHE A 89 -6.60 18.32 16.50
C PHE A 89 -5.58 17.59 17.41
N PHE A 90 -4.70 16.78 16.81
CA PHE A 90 -3.84 15.86 17.53
C PHE A 90 -2.34 16.14 17.38
N GLY A 91 -1.96 17.14 16.56
CA GLY A 91 -0.56 17.37 16.19
C GLY A 91 -0.04 16.40 15.13
N VAL A 92 1.19 16.62 14.68
CA VAL A 92 1.83 15.79 13.62
C VAL A 92 2.44 14.55 14.26
N HIS A 93 1.79 13.40 14.03
CA HIS A 93 2.24 12.08 14.52
C HIS A 93 1.96 11.00 13.47
N GLU A 94 2.92 10.12 13.21
CA GLU A 94 2.78 9.01 12.28
C GLU A 94 1.67 8.04 12.67
N SER A 95 1.42 7.88 13.96
CA SER A 95 0.35 7.03 14.51
C SER A 95 -1.04 7.40 13.98
N ILE A 96 -1.29 8.68 13.65
CA ILE A 96 -2.59 9.13 13.15
C ILE A 96 -2.91 8.52 11.77
N GLY A 97 -1.96 8.60 10.83
CA GLY A 97 -2.13 7.99 9.52
C GLY A 97 -2.23 6.47 9.61
N ARG A 98 -1.41 5.83 10.45
CA ARG A 98 -1.48 4.39 10.70
C ARG A 98 -2.82 3.97 11.30
N LEU A 99 -3.33 4.71 12.28
CA LEU A 99 -4.64 4.43 12.88
C LEU A 99 -5.77 4.57 11.85
N LEU A 100 -5.69 5.58 10.99
CA LEU A 100 -6.66 5.76 9.89
C LEU A 100 -6.62 4.57 8.92
N SER A 101 -5.42 4.07 8.57
CA SER A 101 -5.26 2.85 7.76
C SER A 101 -5.88 1.62 8.44
N ILE A 102 -5.68 1.46 9.75
CA ILE A 102 -6.29 0.37 10.52
C ILE A 102 -7.82 0.48 10.47
N ILE A 103 -8.40 1.66 10.67
CA ILE A 103 -9.86 1.86 10.61
C ILE A 103 -10.40 1.45 9.23
N PHE A 104 -9.76 1.87 8.15
CA PHE A 104 -10.15 1.46 6.79
C PHE A 104 -10.05 -0.06 6.60
N SER A 105 -9.00 -0.68 7.15
CA SER A 105 -8.86 -2.15 7.12
C SER A 105 -9.98 -2.87 7.86
N LEU A 106 -10.38 -2.38 9.03
CA LEU A 106 -11.51 -2.96 9.78
C LEU A 106 -12.82 -2.87 9.00
N ILE A 107 -13.08 -1.73 8.36
CA ILE A 107 -14.24 -1.55 7.48
C ILE A 107 -14.17 -2.51 6.28
N ALA A 108 -12.98 -2.67 5.67
CA ALA A 108 -12.78 -3.61 4.58
C ALA A 108 -13.10 -5.07 4.99
N ILE A 109 -12.61 -5.51 6.16
CA ILE A 109 -12.88 -6.86 6.70
C ILE A 109 -14.38 -7.05 6.97
N TYR A 110 -15.04 -6.03 7.54
CA TYR A 110 -16.49 -6.06 7.77
C TYR A 110 -17.26 -6.27 6.47
N PHE A 111 -16.99 -5.46 5.45
CA PHE A 111 -17.68 -5.57 4.17
C PHE A 111 -17.27 -6.82 3.38
N PHE A 112 -16.05 -7.32 3.54
CA PHE A 112 -15.64 -8.59 2.97
C PHE A 112 -16.43 -9.77 3.54
N TYR A 113 -16.60 -9.82 4.86
CA TYR A 113 -17.48 -10.81 5.50
C TYR A 113 -18.91 -10.72 4.95
N LYS A 114 -19.47 -9.51 4.87
CA LYS A 114 -20.84 -9.30 4.35
C LYS A 114 -20.95 -9.69 2.88
N LEU A 115 -19.95 -9.39 2.05
CA LEU A 115 -19.91 -9.76 0.64
C LEU A 115 -19.86 -11.28 0.47
N CYS A 116 -18.97 -11.96 1.19
CA CYS A 116 -18.90 -13.42 1.18
C CYS A 116 -20.24 -14.04 1.60
N LEU A 117 -20.84 -13.55 2.68
CA LEU A 117 -22.11 -14.05 3.18
C LEU A 117 -23.26 -13.89 2.17
N GLU A 118 -23.35 -12.73 1.51
CA GLU A 118 -24.40 -12.45 0.52
C GLU A 118 -24.26 -13.29 -0.76
N ILE A 119 -23.01 -13.52 -1.22
CA ILE A 119 -22.73 -14.29 -2.43
C ILE A 119 -22.89 -15.80 -2.17
N THR A 120 -22.37 -16.29 -1.06
CA THR A 120 -22.29 -17.74 -0.81
C THR A 120 -23.47 -18.29 -0.01
N CYS A 121 -24.21 -17.42 0.70
CA CYS A 121 -25.25 -17.78 1.67
C CYS A 121 -24.74 -18.74 2.77
N ASP A 122 -23.44 -18.84 2.98
CA ASP A 122 -22.77 -19.71 3.93
C ASP A 122 -21.99 -18.89 4.99
N LYS A 123 -22.51 -18.89 6.23
CA LYS A 123 -21.87 -18.18 7.36
C LYS A 123 -20.49 -18.73 7.70
N LYS A 124 -20.27 -20.03 7.54
CA LYS A 124 -18.97 -20.65 7.85
C LYS A 124 -17.95 -20.27 6.82
N LEU A 125 -18.32 -20.30 5.53
CA LEU A 125 -17.44 -19.88 4.46
C LEU A 125 -17.10 -18.37 4.58
N ALA A 126 -18.10 -17.53 4.84
CA ALA A 126 -17.88 -16.11 5.07
C ALA A 126 -16.91 -15.84 6.24
N PHE A 127 -17.07 -16.59 7.34
CA PHE A 127 -16.16 -16.48 8.50
C PHE A 127 -14.73 -16.91 8.14
N TRP A 128 -14.53 -18.10 7.58
CA TRP A 128 -13.21 -18.61 7.29
C TRP A 128 -12.49 -17.79 6.22
N SER A 129 -13.19 -17.34 5.19
CA SER A 129 -12.63 -16.43 4.19
C SER A 129 -12.13 -15.13 4.83
N SER A 130 -12.95 -14.51 5.68
CA SER A 130 -12.60 -13.27 6.35
C SER A 130 -11.52 -13.47 7.42
N PHE A 131 -11.48 -14.61 8.07
CA PHE A 131 -10.43 -14.97 9.01
C PHE A 131 -9.08 -15.07 8.30
N PHE A 132 -8.99 -15.81 7.20
CA PHE A 132 -7.75 -15.91 6.43
C PHE A 132 -7.32 -14.54 5.89
N TYR A 133 -8.23 -13.74 5.34
CA TYR A 133 -7.93 -12.39 4.91
C TYR A 133 -7.37 -11.52 6.05
N THR A 134 -7.90 -11.68 7.27
CA THR A 134 -7.47 -10.94 8.46
C THR A 134 -6.05 -11.27 8.88
N ILE A 135 -5.66 -12.56 8.80
CA ILE A 135 -4.38 -13.04 9.33
C ILE A 135 -3.25 -13.11 8.29
N ILE A 136 -3.49 -12.86 7.01
CA ILE A 136 -2.41 -12.83 6.00
C ILE A 136 -1.34 -11.80 6.40
N PRO A 137 -0.03 -12.18 6.49
CA PRO A 137 1.02 -11.34 7.07
C PRO A 137 1.16 -9.98 6.37
N THR A 138 1.20 -9.98 5.05
CA THR A 138 1.31 -8.74 4.27
C THR A 138 0.06 -7.86 4.37
N ASN A 139 -1.14 -8.46 4.50
CA ASN A 139 -2.34 -7.70 4.80
C ASN A 139 -2.30 -7.09 6.21
N ILE A 140 -1.75 -7.79 7.21
CA ILE A 140 -1.54 -7.22 8.55
C ILE A 140 -0.61 -6.00 8.45
N TYR A 141 0.54 -6.13 7.77
CA TYR A 141 1.52 -5.07 7.69
C TYR A 141 1.01 -3.87 6.88
N TYR A 142 0.62 -4.06 5.60
CA TYR A 142 0.23 -2.95 4.74
C TYR A 142 -1.07 -2.26 5.16
N SER A 143 -1.93 -2.92 5.92
CA SER A 143 -3.15 -2.30 6.44
C SER A 143 -2.94 -1.44 7.69
N ARG A 144 -1.69 -1.30 8.17
CA ARG A 144 -1.30 -0.38 9.24
C ARG A 144 -0.23 0.64 8.81
N THR A 145 0.30 0.53 7.60
CA THR A 145 1.30 1.48 7.09
C THR A 145 0.68 2.84 6.77
N PHE A 146 1.53 3.88 6.76
CA PHE A 146 1.10 5.24 6.39
C PHE A 146 0.94 5.36 4.88
N GLN A 147 -0.03 4.62 4.32
CA GLN A 147 -0.25 4.48 2.88
C GLN A 147 -1.76 4.35 2.58
N PRO A 148 -2.24 4.72 1.39
CA PRO A 148 -3.65 4.70 1.05
C PRO A 148 -4.20 3.31 0.67
N GLU A 149 -3.40 2.23 0.73
CA GLU A 149 -3.79 0.87 0.32
C GLU A 149 -5.05 0.38 1.03
N SER A 150 -5.15 0.61 2.35
CA SER A 150 -6.34 0.23 3.12
C SER A 150 -7.60 1.00 2.69
N LEU A 151 -7.46 2.27 2.31
CA LEU A 151 -8.56 3.07 1.79
C LEU A 151 -9.06 2.52 0.44
N VAL A 152 -8.13 2.15 -0.45
CA VAL A 152 -8.47 1.55 -1.75
C VAL A 152 -9.19 0.22 -1.56
N LEU A 153 -8.65 -0.68 -0.72
CA LEU A 153 -9.28 -1.98 -0.41
C LEU A 153 -10.66 -1.80 0.23
N MET A 154 -10.78 -0.91 1.21
CA MET A 154 -12.04 -0.59 1.86
C MET A 154 -13.08 -0.12 0.84
N SER A 155 -12.72 0.84 0.00
CA SER A 155 -13.61 1.42 -1.00
C SER A 155 -14.00 0.40 -2.08
N ALA A 156 -13.05 -0.40 -2.56
CA ALA A 156 -13.31 -1.42 -3.58
C ALA A 156 -14.19 -2.56 -3.04
N ILE A 157 -13.90 -3.08 -1.84
CA ILE A 157 -14.67 -4.20 -1.24
C ILE A 157 -16.07 -3.75 -0.86
N SER A 158 -16.22 -2.59 -0.19
CA SER A 158 -17.53 -2.07 0.17
C SER A 158 -18.34 -1.63 -1.06
N GLY A 159 -17.68 -1.02 -2.05
CA GLY A 159 -18.32 -0.70 -3.33
C GLY A 159 -18.84 -1.95 -4.04
N THR A 160 -18.05 -3.04 -4.05
CA THR A 160 -18.46 -4.34 -4.60
C THR A 160 -19.65 -4.93 -3.85
N TYR A 161 -19.67 -4.85 -2.53
CA TYR A 161 -20.81 -5.28 -1.72
C TYR A 161 -22.09 -4.52 -2.11
N PHE A 162 -22.04 -3.21 -2.23
CA PHE A 162 -23.22 -2.42 -2.63
C PHE A 162 -23.61 -2.64 -4.09
N PHE A 163 -22.64 -2.88 -4.99
CA PHE A 163 -22.93 -3.28 -6.37
C PHE A 163 -23.70 -4.61 -6.42
N TYR A 164 -23.24 -5.61 -5.67
CA TYR A 164 -23.94 -6.90 -5.58
C TYR A 164 -25.33 -6.74 -4.98
N LYS A 165 -25.50 -5.90 -3.94
CA LYS A 165 -26.84 -5.59 -3.37
C LYS A 165 -27.77 -4.95 -4.39
N TRP A 166 -27.26 -4.09 -5.27
CA TRP A 166 -28.05 -3.54 -6.37
C TRP A 166 -28.42 -4.61 -7.39
N ILE A 167 -27.50 -5.45 -7.80
CA ILE A 167 -27.79 -6.57 -8.70
C ILE A 167 -28.92 -7.43 -8.16
N LYS A 168 -28.95 -7.69 -6.85
CA LYS A 168 -29.93 -8.56 -6.20
C LYS A 168 -31.29 -7.90 -5.94
N ASN A 169 -31.29 -6.65 -5.47
CA ASN A 169 -32.48 -6.00 -4.94
C ASN A 169 -33.00 -4.86 -5.82
N ASP A 170 -32.27 -4.44 -6.85
CA ASP A 170 -32.61 -3.37 -7.81
C ASP A 170 -32.79 -1.95 -7.21
N HIS A 171 -32.39 -1.74 -5.95
CA HIS A 171 -32.48 -0.44 -5.31
C HIS A 171 -31.39 0.51 -5.79
N LYS A 172 -31.74 1.58 -6.50
CA LYS A 172 -30.83 2.58 -7.06
C LYS A 172 -29.86 3.19 -6.03
N LYS A 173 -30.25 3.30 -4.75
CA LYS A 173 -29.38 3.78 -3.67
C LYS A 173 -28.10 2.95 -3.54
N TYR A 174 -28.19 1.62 -3.73
CA TYR A 174 -27.01 0.76 -3.64
C TYR A 174 -26.07 0.96 -4.83
N LEU A 175 -26.64 1.20 -6.02
CA LEU A 175 -25.84 1.51 -7.20
C LEU A 175 -25.09 2.84 -7.01
N PHE A 176 -25.79 3.86 -6.49
CA PHE A 176 -25.21 5.18 -6.23
C PHE A 176 -24.07 5.10 -5.18
N ILE A 177 -24.32 4.43 -4.03
CA ILE A 177 -23.29 4.24 -3.01
C ILE A 177 -22.08 3.48 -3.59
N SER A 178 -22.34 2.42 -4.37
CA SER A 178 -21.30 1.65 -5.05
C SER A 178 -20.48 2.54 -6.00
N SER A 179 -21.14 3.36 -6.82
CA SER A 179 -20.44 4.23 -7.78
C SER A 179 -19.49 5.22 -7.11
N LEU A 180 -19.90 5.81 -5.98
CA LEU A 180 -19.05 6.70 -5.19
C LEU A 180 -17.86 5.98 -4.56
N LEU A 181 -18.08 4.78 -4.01
CA LEU A 181 -17.01 3.99 -3.39
C LEU A 181 -16.00 3.46 -4.43
N ILE A 182 -16.47 2.97 -5.57
CA ILE A 182 -15.59 2.53 -6.65
C ILE A 182 -14.87 3.73 -7.31
N CYS A 183 -15.55 4.86 -7.47
CA CYS A 183 -14.93 6.10 -7.90
C CYS A 183 -13.79 6.51 -6.95
N LEU A 184 -14.02 6.50 -5.63
CA LEU A 184 -12.99 6.78 -4.64
C LEU A 184 -11.82 5.80 -4.75
N ALA A 185 -12.09 4.51 -4.91
CA ALA A 185 -11.05 3.51 -5.10
C ALA A 185 -10.21 3.79 -6.37
N CYS A 186 -10.87 4.14 -7.50
CA CYS A 186 -10.20 4.45 -8.76
C CYS A 186 -9.46 5.79 -8.73
N LEU A 187 -9.98 6.79 -8.03
CA LEU A 187 -9.31 8.08 -7.81
C LEU A 187 -8.00 7.90 -7.06
N VAL A 188 -8.00 7.09 -6.00
CA VAL A 188 -6.79 6.82 -5.21
C VAL A 188 -5.85 5.90 -5.99
N LYS A 189 -6.37 4.85 -6.64
CA LYS A 189 -5.59 3.98 -7.55
C LYS A 189 -6.50 3.47 -8.65
N VAL A 190 -6.06 3.55 -9.91
CA VAL A 190 -6.84 3.05 -11.07
C VAL A 190 -6.98 1.52 -11.07
N VAL A 191 -6.14 0.82 -10.33
CA VAL A 191 -6.05 -0.64 -10.25
C VAL A 191 -7.41 -1.35 -10.05
N PRO A 192 -8.34 -0.87 -9.19
CA PRO A 192 -9.67 -1.45 -9.04
C PRO A 192 -10.45 -1.61 -10.35
N ALA A 193 -10.29 -0.72 -11.30
CA ALA A 193 -10.97 -0.81 -12.58
C ALA A 193 -10.59 -2.10 -13.35
N PHE A 194 -9.33 -2.54 -13.23
CA PHE A 194 -8.85 -3.71 -13.94
C PHE A 194 -9.37 -5.02 -13.32
N TYR A 195 -9.24 -5.23 -12.03
CA TYR A 195 -9.65 -6.50 -11.43
C TYR A 195 -11.14 -6.60 -11.11
N LEU A 196 -11.89 -5.48 -11.04
CA LEU A 196 -13.35 -5.52 -10.89
C LEU A 196 -14.10 -5.61 -12.22
N PHE A 197 -13.43 -5.39 -13.36
CA PHE A 197 -14.09 -5.40 -14.67
C PHE A 197 -14.78 -6.74 -14.96
N LEU A 198 -14.07 -7.86 -14.91
CA LEU A 198 -14.66 -9.17 -15.21
C LEU A 198 -15.77 -9.57 -14.24
N PRO A 199 -15.57 -9.52 -12.91
CA PRO A 199 -16.62 -9.92 -11.99
C PRO A 199 -17.87 -9.02 -12.05
N PHE A 200 -17.73 -7.73 -12.31
CA PHE A 200 -18.88 -6.83 -12.48
C PHE A 200 -19.61 -7.11 -13.80
N THR A 201 -18.88 -7.29 -14.89
CA THR A 201 -19.46 -7.67 -16.19
C THR A 201 -20.21 -9.00 -16.07
N TYR A 202 -19.67 -9.98 -15.35
CA TYR A 202 -20.34 -11.24 -15.08
C TYR A 202 -21.68 -11.04 -14.38
N LEU A 203 -21.73 -10.27 -13.28
CA LEU A 203 -22.96 -10.00 -12.54
C LEU A 203 -24.02 -9.26 -13.39
N VAL A 204 -23.58 -8.26 -14.14
CA VAL A 204 -24.43 -7.49 -15.05
C VAL A 204 -24.99 -8.39 -16.15
N TRP A 205 -24.12 -9.22 -16.75
CA TRP A 205 -24.55 -10.18 -17.76
C TRP A 205 -25.56 -11.19 -17.21
N GLN A 206 -25.36 -11.71 -16.01
CA GLN A 206 -26.31 -12.64 -15.37
C GLN A 206 -27.70 -12.02 -15.21
N LYS A 207 -27.77 -10.74 -14.81
CA LYS A 207 -29.04 -10.05 -14.56
C LYS A 207 -29.69 -9.54 -15.84
N PHE A 208 -28.96 -8.86 -16.70
CA PHE A 208 -29.53 -8.06 -17.78
C PHE A 208 -29.39 -8.68 -19.17
N LYS A 209 -28.44 -9.63 -19.38
CA LYS A 209 -28.10 -10.17 -20.68
C LYS A 209 -27.84 -9.02 -21.69
N TYR A 210 -28.39 -9.10 -22.90
CA TYR A 210 -28.24 -8.05 -23.93
C TYR A 210 -28.85 -6.69 -23.54
N LYS A 211 -29.82 -6.68 -22.60
CA LYS A 211 -30.40 -5.42 -22.10
C LYS A 211 -29.41 -4.55 -21.31
N MET A 212 -28.23 -5.07 -20.98
CA MET A 212 -27.18 -4.28 -20.37
C MET A 212 -26.76 -3.09 -21.26
N PHE A 213 -26.77 -3.26 -22.56
CA PHE A 213 -26.36 -2.21 -23.51
C PHE A 213 -27.38 -1.06 -23.65
N SER A 214 -28.60 -1.24 -23.17
CA SER A 214 -29.62 -0.18 -23.13
C SER A 214 -29.94 0.33 -21.72
N ASN A 215 -29.20 -0.10 -20.72
CA ASN A 215 -29.46 0.25 -19.33
C ASN A 215 -28.75 1.56 -18.92
N LEU A 216 -29.49 2.67 -18.89
CA LEU A 216 -28.97 3.99 -18.54
C LEU A 216 -28.28 4.00 -17.16
N ASN A 217 -28.72 3.21 -16.17
CA ASN A 217 -28.10 3.16 -14.86
C ASN A 217 -26.62 2.68 -14.92
N LEU A 218 -26.29 1.79 -15.86
CA LEU A 218 -24.91 1.34 -16.04
C LEU A 218 -24.04 2.43 -16.66
N TYR A 219 -24.56 3.19 -17.61
CA TYR A 219 -23.83 4.32 -18.18
C TYR A 219 -23.60 5.43 -17.14
N LEU A 220 -24.61 5.75 -16.33
CA LEU A 220 -24.47 6.72 -15.23
C LEU A 220 -23.46 6.22 -14.18
N TYR A 221 -23.51 4.93 -13.82
CA TYR A 221 -22.54 4.30 -12.92
C TYR A 221 -21.11 4.46 -13.43
N THR A 222 -20.89 4.12 -14.69
CA THR A 222 -19.58 4.22 -15.35
C THR A 222 -19.11 5.68 -15.44
N ALA A 223 -20.01 6.62 -15.77
CA ALA A 223 -19.69 8.03 -15.86
C ALA A 223 -19.27 8.62 -14.51
N ILE A 224 -19.96 8.27 -13.40
CA ILE A 224 -19.60 8.70 -12.03
C ILE A 224 -18.18 8.21 -11.65
N ILE A 225 -17.75 7.06 -12.15
CA ILE A 225 -16.42 6.52 -11.88
C ILE A 225 -15.36 7.16 -12.79
N ILE A 226 -15.61 7.15 -14.11
CA ILE A 226 -14.60 7.52 -15.09
C ILE A 226 -14.35 9.03 -15.12
N ILE A 227 -15.39 9.86 -15.10
CA ILE A 227 -15.24 11.30 -15.30
C ILE A 227 -14.39 11.93 -14.19
N PRO A 228 -14.68 11.75 -12.88
CA PRO A 228 -13.84 12.32 -11.84
C PRO A 228 -12.43 11.72 -11.82
N THR A 229 -12.31 10.41 -12.07
CA THR A 229 -11.01 9.73 -12.12
C THR A 229 -10.13 10.32 -13.22
N PHE A 230 -10.67 10.44 -14.44
CA PHE A 230 -9.96 11.05 -15.56
C PHE A 230 -9.59 12.51 -15.28
N ALA A 231 -10.53 13.30 -14.76
CA ALA A 231 -10.30 14.71 -14.44
C ALA A 231 -9.15 14.89 -13.43
N TRP A 232 -9.09 14.04 -12.39
CA TRP A 232 -8.00 14.07 -11.43
C TRP A 232 -6.64 13.72 -12.07
N TYR A 233 -6.57 12.60 -12.77
CA TYR A 233 -5.29 12.18 -13.36
C TYR A 233 -4.82 13.12 -14.46
N PHE A 234 -5.74 13.75 -15.19
CA PHE A 234 -5.41 14.80 -16.15
C PHE A 234 -4.85 16.05 -15.46
N HIS A 235 -5.51 16.54 -14.38
CA HIS A 235 -4.99 17.63 -13.56
C HIS A 235 -3.61 17.29 -12.98
N SER A 236 -3.47 16.12 -12.39
CA SER A 236 -2.21 15.66 -11.80
C SER A 236 -1.07 15.59 -12.84
N TYR A 237 -1.38 15.17 -14.07
CA TYR A 237 -0.42 15.22 -15.18
C TYR A 237 -0.01 16.66 -15.54
N GLN A 238 -0.94 17.61 -15.53
CA GLN A 238 -0.62 19.03 -15.77
C GLN A 238 0.33 19.56 -14.68
N VAL A 239 0.11 19.22 -13.41
CA VAL A 239 1.01 19.57 -12.30
C VAL A 239 2.43 19.00 -12.54
N ALA A 240 2.55 17.76 -13.03
CA ALA A 240 3.87 17.20 -13.36
C ALA A 240 4.58 17.97 -14.49
N ASN A 241 3.84 18.38 -15.50
CA ASN A 241 4.42 19.15 -16.62
C ASN A 241 4.90 20.54 -16.18
N GLU A 242 4.18 21.18 -15.26
CA GLU A 242 4.52 22.50 -14.74
C GLU A 242 5.69 22.45 -13.74
N TYR A 243 5.63 21.53 -12.76
CA TYR A 243 6.59 21.49 -11.65
C TYR A 243 7.66 20.41 -11.80
N ARG A 244 7.58 19.54 -12.82
CA ARG A 244 8.53 18.47 -13.16
C ARG A 244 8.78 17.46 -12.03
N LEU A 245 7.79 17.31 -11.13
CA LEU A 245 7.83 16.36 -10.03
C LEU A 245 6.69 15.33 -10.17
N SER A 246 7.03 14.06 -10.08
CA SER A 246 6.06 12.96 -10.17
C SER A 246 6.33 11.92 -9.10
N PHE A 247 5.30 11.64 -8.29
CA PHE A 247 5.32 10.61 -7.26
C PHE A 247 4.41 9.45 -7.65
N GLY A 248 4.98 8.25 -7.71
CA GLY A 248 4.22 7.02 -7.95
C GLY A 248 3.85 6.72 -9.41
N PHE A 249 4.06 7.67 -10.33
CA PHE A 249 3.81 7.48 -11.76
C PHE A 249 5.12 7.44 -12.54
N SER A 250 5.44 6.30 -13.16
CA SER A 250 6.42 6.26 -14.23
C SER A 250 5.92 5.31 -15.31
N ALA A 251 5.89 5.79 -16.56
CA ALA A 251 5.50 4.99 -17.73
C ALA A 251 6.44 3.78 -17.93
N GLU A 252 7.69 3.89 -17.47
CA GLU A 252 8.69 2.82 -17.53
C GLU A 252 8.29 1.58 -16.72
N LYS A 253 7.43 1.74 -15.71
CA LYS A 253 6.90 0.63 -14.91
C LYS A 253 5.78 -0.14 -15.61
N LEU A 254 5.20 0.43 -16.67
CA LEU A 254 4.13 -0.17 -17.47
C LEU A 254 4.74 -0.96 -18.63
N GLY A 255 5.40 -2.05 -18.37
CA GLY A 255 5.99 -2.82 -19.45
C GLY A 255 6.47 -4.18 -19.01
N TRP A 256 6.81 -5.01 -19.99
CA TRP A 256 7.45 -6.29 -19.77
C TRP A 256 8.94 -6.14 -19.99
N ASN A 257 9.72 -6.49 -18.98
CA ASN A 257 11.14 -6.71 -19.18
C ASN A 257 11.34 -8.12 -19.74
N PHE A 258 11.36 -8.25 -21.06
CA PHE A 258 11.46 -9.56 -21.73
C PHE A 258 12.76 -10.30 -21.38
N GLN A 259 13.87 -9.60 -21.08
CA GLN A 259 15.13 -10.20 -20.67
C GLN A 259 15.08 -10.78 -19.25
N GLY A 260 14.21 -10.22 -18.38
CA GLY A 260 14.06 -10.62 -16.99
C GLY A 260 12.76 -11.37 -16.67
N LEU A 261 11.98 -11.82 -17.66
CA LEU A 261 10.68 -12.44 -17.45
C LEU A 261 10.67 -13.57 -16.43
N GLY A 262 11.63 -14.49 -16.53
CA GLY A 262 11.75 -15.61 -15.58
C GLY A 262 11.90 -15.13 -14.14
N ILE A 263 12.82 -14.18 -13.92
CA ILE A 263 13.10 -13.60 -12.60
C ILE A 263 11.87 -12.85 -12.07
N MET A 264 11.15 -12.11 -12.93
CA MET A 264 9.94 -11.39 -12.54
C MET A 264 8.84 -12.35 -12.06
N PHE A 265 8.56 -13.42 -12.80
CA PHE A 265 7.56 -14.41 -12.41
C PHE A 265 7.99 -15.20 -11.18
N GLU A 266 9.26 -15.57 -11.05
CA GLU A 266 9.80 -16.18 -9.83
C GLU A 266 9.56 -15.28 -8.61
N GLN A 267 9.86 -13.99 -8.71
CA GLN A 267 9.65 -13.03 -7.63
C GLN A 267 8.15 -12.86 -7.29
N ILE A 268 7.26 -12.80 -8.29
CA ILE A 268 5.82 -12.73 -8.07
C ILE A 268 5.30 -13.98 -7.35
N VAL A 269 5.72 -15.16 -7.80
CA VAL A 269 5.34 -16.44 -7.18
C VAL A 269 5.89 -16.53 -5.76
N TYR A 270 7.12 -16.09 -5.52
CA TYR A 270 7.70 -15.99 -4.19
C TYR A 270 6.86 -15.09 -3.27
N PHE A 271 6.48 -13.91 -3.72
CA PHE A 271 5.62 -13.03 -2.93
C PHE A 271 4.28 -13.71 -2.60
N ILE A 272 3.60 -14.28 -3.59
CA ILE A 272 2.30 -14.91 -3.39
C ILE A 272 2.42 -16.13 -2.48
N ALA A 273 3.32 -17.06 -2.79
CA ALA A 273 3.38 -18.34 -2.11
C ALA A 273 4.04 -18.23 -0.72
N VAL A 274 5.07 -17.42 -0.57
CA VAL A 274 5.86 -17.36 0.67
C VAL A 274 5.44 -16.18 1.55
N ARG A 275 5.47 -14.96 0.99
CA ARG A 275 5.25 -13.74 1.78
C ARG A 275 3.78 -13.52 2.14
N HIS A 276 2.86 -13.81 1.20
CA HIS A 276 1.44 -13.64 1.46
C HIS A 276 0.83 -14.88 2.13
N LEU A 277 0.98 -16.06 1.52
CA LEU A 277 0.20 -17.23 1.90
C LEU A 277 0.97 -18.28 2.71
N LEU A 278 2.27 -18.08 3.01
CA LEU A 278 3.07 -18.96 3.86
C LEU A 278 3.20 -20.42 3.32
N VAL A 279 3.36 -20.59 2.02
CA VAL A 279 3.40 -21.89 1.33
C VAL A 279 2.20 -22.79 1.64
N VAL A 280 1.93 -23.08 2.91
CA VAL A 280 0.79 -23.91 3.35
C VAL A 280 -0.53 -23.27 2.93
N GLY A 281 -0.73 -21.99 3.14
CA GLY A 281 -1.91 -21.27 2.67
C GLY A 281 -2.01 -21.24 1.15
N PHE A 282 -0.89 -21.17 0.43
CA PHE A 282 -0.85 -21.26 -1.03
C PHE A 282 -1.33 -22.64 -1.51
N ILE A 283 -0.86 -23.72 -0.91
CA ILE A 283 -1.32 -25.09 -1.19
C ILE A 283 -2.82 -25.21 -0.91
N ILE A 284 -3.29 -24.72 0.23
CA ILE A 284 -4.71 -24.74 0.59
C ILE A 284 -5.53 -23.93 -0.42
N MET A 285 -5.07 -22.77 -0.85
CA MET A 285 -5.71 -21.97 -1.90
C MET A 285 -5.88 -22.78 -3.18
N ILE A 286 -4.82 -23.47 -3.64
CA ILE A 286 -4.88 -24.32 -4.84
C ILE A 286 -5.95 -25.40 -4.72
N PHE A 287 -6.01 -26.12 -3.59
CA PHE A 287 -7.08 -27.10 -3.35
C PHE A 287 -8.46 -26.43 -3.34
N GLY A 288 -8.58 -25.20 -2.81
CA GLY A 288 -9.83 -24.44 -2.76
C GLY A 288 -10.37 -24.04 -4.13
N ILE A 289 -9.49 -23.83 -5.12
CA ILE A 289 -9.90 -23.55 -6.51
C ILE A 289 -10.74 -24.72 -7.08
N PHE A 290 -10.40 -25.95 -6.73
CA PHE A 290 -11.10 -27.16 -7.19
C PHE A 290 -12.32 -27.54 -6.33
N CYS A 291 -12.57 -26.84 -5.19
CA CYS A 291 -13.76 -27.09 -4.39
C CYS A 291 -15.04 -26.74 -5.17
N ARG A 292 -16.09 -27.54 -4.98
CA ARG A 292 -17.40 -27.36 -5.64
C ARG A 292 -17.98 -25.98 -5.31
N ARG A 293 -18.60 -25.33 -6.29
CA ARG A 293 -19.48 -24.16 -6.13
C ARG A 293 -20.87 -24.65 -5.78
N GLU A 294 -21.46 -24.10 -4.74
CA GLU A 294 -22.80 -24.50 -4.32
C GLU A 294 -23.91 -23.69 -4.98
N ASN A 295 -23.57 -22.48 -5.43
CA ASN A 295 -24.46 -21.62 -6.20
C ASN A 295 -23.71 -20.94 -7.37
N LYS A 296 -24.47 -20.39 -8.32
CA LYS A 296 -23.90 -19.72 -9.51
C LYS A 296 -23.24 -18.38 -9.18
N GLU A 297 -23.67 -17.72 -8.12
CA GLU A 297 -23.13 -16.45 -7.70
C GLU A 297 -21.66 -16.56 -7.27
N GLU A 298 -21.21 -17.71 -6.80
CA GLU A 298 -19.82 -17.97 -6.43
C GLU A 298 -18.83 -17.86 -7.59
N ILE A 299 -19.29 -17.97 -8.83
CA ILE A 299 -18.49 -17.73 -10.04
C ILE A 299 -17.95 -16.28 -10.04
N PHE A 300 -18.58 -15.36 -9.31
CA PHE A 300 -18.05 -14.03 -9.08
C PHE A 300 -16.60 -14.06 -8.57
N PHE A 301 -16.29 -14.93 -7.60
CA PHE A 301 -14.94 -15.07 -7.07
C PHE A 301 -13.97 -15.70 -8.07
N ASP A 302 -14.46 -16.58 -8.96
CA ASP A 302 -13.65 -17.14 -10.03
C ASP A 302 -13.32 -16.06 -11.09
N MET A 303 -14.28 -15.22 -11.45
CA MET A 303 -14.06 -14.07 -12.33
C MET A 303 -13.11 -13.06 -11.70
N LEU A 304 -13.23 -12.81 -10.39
CA LEU A 304 -12.31 -11.93 -9.65
C LEU A 304 -10.89 -12.52 -9.62
N PHE A 305 -10.76 -13.83 -9.44
CA PHE A 305 -9.46 -14.52 -9.48
C PHE A 305 -8.80 -14.41 -10.86
N ILE A 306 -9.54 -14.72 -11.93
CA ILE A 306 -9.05 -14.60 -13.31
C ILE A 306 -8.62 -13.16 -13.59
N SER A 307 -9.42 -12.19 -13.19
CA SER A 307 -9.12 -10.76 -13.37
C SER A 307 -7.83 -10.34 -12.64
N ASN A 308 -7.61 -10.84 -11.42
CA ASN A 308 -6.37 -10.61 -10.67
C ASN A 308 -5.15 -11.26 -11.35
N ILE A 309 -5.28 -12.50 -11.85
CA ILE A 309 -4.19 -13.16 -12.58
C ILE A 309 -3.85 -12.37 -13.84
N LEU A 310 -4.85 -11.97 -14.63
CA LEU A 310 -4.63 -11.14 -15.83
C LEU A 310 -3.95 -9.82 -15.47
N TYR A 311 -4.39 -9.16 -14.39
CA TYR A 311 -3.77 -7.93 -13.93
C TYR A 311 -2.29 -8.14 -13.53
N ILE A 312 -1.98 -9.20 -12.78
CA ILE A 312 -0.61 -9.55 -12.40
C ILE A 312 0.25 -9.81 -13.65
N ILE A 313 -0.27 -10.54 -14.64
CA ILE A 313 0.46 -10.82 -15.88
C ILE A 313 0.71 -9.54 -16.68
N VAL A 314 -0.32 -8.72 -16.89
CA VAL A 314 -0.19 -7.48 -17.67
C VAL A 314 0.78 -6.49 -17.03
N PHE A 315 0.80 -6.38 -15.72
CA PHE A 315 1.63 -5.44 -14.97
C PHE A 315 2.74 -6.14 -14.16
N ALA A 316 3.31 -7.23 -14.72
CA ALA A 316 4.27 -8.08 -14.02
C ALA A 316 5.48 -7.32 -13.46
N ASN A 317 5.98 -6.30 -14.16
CA ASN A 317 7.11 -5.49 -13.71
C ASN A 317 6.83 -4.78 -12.36
N ILE A 318 5.64 -4.21 -12.18
CA ILE A 318 5.24 -3.58 -10.91
C ILE A 318 5.08 -4.63 -9.81
N HIS A 319 4.46 -5.77 -10.15
CA HIS A 319 4.21 -6.86 -9.20
C HIS A 319 5.48 -7.56 -8.72
N SER A 320 6.52 -7.62 -9.55
CA SER A 320 7.83 -8.17 -9.15
C SER A 320 8.62 -7.24 -8.22
N SER A 321 8.36 -5.93 -8.30
CA SER A 321 9.09 -4.92 -7.52
C SER A 321 8.41 -4.58 -6.20
N HIS A 322 7.08 -4.68 -6.14
CA HIS A 322 6.29 -4.21 -5.01
C HIS A 322 5.14 -5.19 -4.68
N GLU A 323 5.31 -5.97 -3.64
CA GLU A 323 4.36 -6.99 -3.21
C GLU A 323 2.97 -6.43 -2.82
N TYR A 324 2.88 -5.18 -2.35
CA TYR A 324 1.58 -4.58 -1.96
C TYR A 324 0.60 -4.38 -3.13
N TYR A 325 1.05 -4.41 -4.38
CA TYR A 325 0.13 -4.42 -5.53
C TYR A 325 -0.68 -5.72 -5.63
N GLN A 326 -0.24 -6.79 -4.95
CA GLN A 326 -0.90 -8.10 -4.94
C GLN A 326 -1.98 -8.21 -3.84
N LEU A 327 -2.21 -7.17 -3.02
CA LEU A 327 -3.17 -7.21 -1.90
C LEU A 327 -4.60 -7.55 -2.34
N PHE A 328 -4.99 -7.19 -3.56
CA PHE A 328 -6.32 -7.54 -4.12
C PHE A 328 -6.48 -9.02 -4.42
N PHE A 329 -5.39 -9.69 -4.80
CA PHE A 329 -5.37 -11.14 -4.99
C PHE A 329 -5.74 -11.88 -3.70
N LEU A 330 -5.39 -11.32 -2.54
CA LEU A 330 -5.63 -11.94 -1.23
C LEU A 330 -7.14 -12.12 -0.91
N ILE A 331 -8.00 -11.30 -1.53
CA ILE A 331 -9.46 -11.42 -1.40
C ILE A 331 -9.90 -12.80 -1.91
N THR A 332 -9.50 -13.15 -3.13
CA THR A 332 -9.88 -14.43 -3.75
C THR A 332 -9.13 -15.61 -3.14
N ALA A 333 -7.86 -15.45 -2.83
CA ALA A 333 -7.07 -16.47 -2.15
C ALA A 333 -7.72 -16.89 -0.82
N SER A 334 -8.16 -15.91 -0.03
CA SER A 334 -8.84 -16.15 1.26
C SER A 334 -10.18 -16.89 1.09
N VAL A 335 -10.95 -16.61 0.03
CA VAL A 335 -12.20 -17.34 -0.25
C VAL A 335 -11.89 -18.80 -0.58
N TYR A 336 -10.89 -19.06 -1.42
CA TYR A 336 -10.51 -20.44 -1.76
C TYR A 336 -9.98 -21.20 -0.54
N MET A 337 -9.17 -20.58 0.30
CA MET A 337 -8.76 -21.16 1.57
C MET A 337 -9.98 -21.50 2.45
N GLY A 338 -10.94 -20.58 2.57
CA GLY A 338 -12.20 -20.79 3.30
C GLY A 338 -13.02 -21.96 2.78
N LYS A 339 -13.07 -22.17 1.45
CA LYS A 339 -13.75 -23.30 0.83
C LYS A 339 -13.19 -24.65 1.29
N VAL A 340 -11.88 -24.78 1.45
CA VAL A 340 -11.27 -26.03 1.95
C VAL A 340 -11.73 -26.33 3.37
N PHE A 341 -11.83 -25.31 4.23
CA PHE A 341 -12.26 -25.47 5.62
C PHE A 341 -13.74 -25.77 5.79
N THR A 342 -14.55 -25.48 4.79
CA THR A 342 -16.01 -25.68 4.87
C THR A 342 -16.52 -26.85 4.03
N ARG A 343 -15.83 -27.22 2.96
CA ARG A 343 -16.32 -28.15 1.92
C ARG A 343 -15.47 -29.40 1.75
N ASN A 344 -14.28 -29.46 2.36
CA ASN A 344 -13.42 -30.62 2.26
C ASN A 344 -13.90 -31.71 3.23
N ARG A 345 -14.38 -32.83 2.69
CA ARG A 345 -14.86 -33.99 3.45
C ARG A 345 -13.72 -34.72 4.21
N TYR A 346 -12.51 -34.56 3.81
CA TYR A 346 -11.33 -35.22 4.42
C TYR A 346 -10.68 -34.39 5.52
N SER A 347 -11.13 -33.16 5.74
CA SER A 347 -10.59 -32.28 6.75
C SER A 347 -11.17 -32.61 8.12
N THR A 348 -10.34 -33.17 9.01
CA THR A 348 -10.71 -33.38 10.40
C THR A 348 -10.59 -32.09 11.20
N LYS A 349 -11.31 -31.96 12.31
CA LYS A 349 -11.20 -30.81 13.21
C LYS A 349 -9.77 -30.59 13.72
N ILE A 350 -9.04 -31.68 13.96
CA ILE A 350 -7.65 -31.64 14.45
C ILE A 350 -6.74 -31.04 13.37
N ILE A 351 -6.84 -31.52 12.14
CA ILE A 351 -6.05 -31.01 11.01
C ILE A 351 -6.31 -29.50 10.80
N ASN A 352 -7.58 -29.09 10.84
CA ASN A 352 -7.93 -27.67 10.71
C ASN A 352 -7.33 -26.82 11.83
N VAL A 353 -7.34 -27.28 13.08
CA VAL A 353 -6.70 -26.58 14.21
C VAL A 353 -5.20 -26.47 14.00
N ILE A 354 -4.52 -27.54 13.59
CA ILE A 354 -3.08 -27.52 13.32
C ILE A 354 -2.75 -26.51 12.22
N ILE A 355 -3.49 -26.51 11.12
CA ILE A 355 -3.29 -25.57 10.00
C ILE A 355 -3.52 -24.12 10.47
N VAL A 356 -4.59 -23.85 11.23
CA VAL A 356 -4.88 -22.50 11.74
C VAL A 356 -3.78 -22.02 12.66
N VAL A 357 -3.30 -22.87 13.59
CA VAL A 357 -2.20 -22.52 14.50
C VAL A 357 -0.94 -22.23 13.71
N PHE A 358 -0.60 -23.08 12.73
CA PHE A 358 0.58 -22.88 11.88
C PHE A 358 0.50 -21.57 11.08
N LEU A 359 -0.64 -21.31 10.42
CA LEU A 359 -0.83 -20.07 9.65
C LEU A 359 -0.83 -18.84 10.55
N LEU A 360 -1.43 -18.89 11.74
CA LEU A 360 -1.44 -17.76 12.67
C LEU A 360 -0.05 -17.46 13.23
N THR A 361 0.70 -18.49 13.65
CA THR A 361 2.07 -18.32 14.16
C THR A 361 3.02 -17.83 13.06
N GLY A 362 2.94 -18.39 11.86
CA GLY A 362 3.70 -17.92 10.70
C GLY A 362 3.36 -16.48 10.32
N SER A 363 2.06 -16.13 10.35
CA SER A 363 1.62 -14.76 10.08
C SER A 363 2.14 -13.76 11.10
N LEU A 364 2.13 -14.12 12.38
CA LEU A 364 2.71 -13.31 13.44
C LEU A 364 4.22 -13.14 13.23
N PHE A 365 4.93 -14.23 12.96
CA PHE A 365 6.37 -14.20 12.73
C PHE A 365 6.74 -13.24 11.58
N TYR A 366 6.15 -13.43 10.40
CA TYR A 366 6.44 -12.56 9.25
C TYR A 366 5.96 -11.12 9.44
N SER A 367 4.82 -10.91 10.08
CA SER A 367 4.36 -9.55 10.37
C SER A 367 5.28 -8.83 11.35
N LEU A 368 5.77 -9.53 12.38
CA LEU A 368 6.74 -8.98 13.34
C LEU A 368 8.09 -8.72 12.66
N GLU A 369 8.54 -9.58 11.75
CA GLU A 369 9.76 -9.31 10.95
C GLU A 369 9.67 -7.97 10.22
N TYR A 370 8.53 -7.67 9.58
CA TYR A 370 8.31 -6.36 8.94
C TYR A 370 8.31 -5.20 9.96
N MET A 371 7.64 -5.39 11.09
CA MET A 371 7.47 -4.34 12.11
C MET A 371 8.76 -4.08 12.91
N THR A 372 9.64 -5.07 13.08
CA THR A 372 10.94 -4.88 13.75
C THR A 372 11.89 -4.02 12.91
N LYS A 373 11.71 -3.98 11.59
CA LYS A 373 12.47 -3.09 10.70
C LYS A 373 12.10 -1.60 10.89
N GLU A 374 11.02 -1.32 11.58
CA GLU A 374 10.62 0.04 11.97
C GLU A 374 11.27 0.49 13.30
N ASN A 375 12.13 -0.32 13.92
CA ASN A 375 12.79 0.01 15.19
C ASN A 375 13.84 1.12 14.97
N PRO A 376 13.68 2.30 15.58
CA PRO A 376 14.62 3.40 15.41
C PRO A 376 16.02 3.10 15.93
N ASN A 377 16.17 2.24 16.97
CA ASN A 377 17.46 1.91 17.56
C ASN A 377 18.37 1.09 16.61
N ASN A 378 17.81 0.49 15.57
CA ASN A 378 18.54 -0.32 14.61
C ASN A 378 18.71 0.40 13.25
N SER A 379 18.45 1.71 13.18
CA SER A 379 18.46 2.46 11.93
C SER A 379 19.47 3.60 11.96
N GLU A 380 20.60 3.40 11.28
CA GLU A 380 21.60 4.46 11.06
C GLU A 380 20.98 5.69 10.35
N LEU A 381 20.04 5.47 9.43
CA LEU A 381 19.33 6.55 8.76
C LEU A 381 18.50 7.40 9.76
N PHE A 382 17.85 6.77 10.74
CA PHE A 382 17.10 7.49 11.76
C PHE A 382 18.01 8.30 12.65
N GLU A 383 19.15 7.73 13.08
CA GLU A 383 20.17 8.43 13.88
C GLU A 383 20.66 9.68 13.12
N LEU A 384 21.06 9.53 11.86
CA LEU A 384 21.46 10.68 11.04
C LEU A 384 20.35 11.72 10.90
N ALA A 385 19.11 11.30 10.69
CA ALA A 385 17.97 12.22 10.61
C ALA A 385 17.77 13.04 11.88
N GLN A 386 17.99 12.44 13.09
CA GLN A 386 17.94 13.17 14.35
C GLN A 386 19.10 14.18 14.48
N ILE A 387 20.30 13.80 14.08
CA ILE A 387 21.46 14.71 14.05
C ILE A 387 21.15 15.91 13.13
N ILE A 388 20.65 15.67 11.91
CA ILE A 388 20.26 16.75 10.98
C ILE A 388 19.20 17.66 11.62
N LYS A 389 18.19 17.08 12.27
CA LYS A 389 17.11 17.83 12.91
C LYS A 389 17.60 18.76 14.00
N GLN A 390 18.66 18.36 14.73
CA GLN A 390 19.23 19.13 15.83
C GLN A 390 20.26 20.17 15.36
N THR A 391 21.03 19.88 14.31
CA THR A 391 22.19 20.70 13.91
C THR A 391 21.93 21.62 12.72
N VAL A 392 21.03 21.22 11.81
CA VAL A 392 20.72 21.97 10.61
C VAL A 392 19.49 22.85 10.83
N PRO A 393 19.51 24.16 10.49
CA PRO A 393 18.33 25.02 10.62
C PRO A 393 17.14 24.52 9.81
N LYS A 394 15.90 24.63 10.34
CA LYS A 394 14.67 24.06 9.73
C LYS A 394 14.47 24.44 8.26
N ASN A 395 14.77 25.69 7.90
CA ASN A 395 14.53 26.21 6.53
C ASN A 395 15.73 26.00 5.59
N SER A 396 16.74 25.21 5.98
CA SER A 396 17.88 24.92 5.13
C SER A 396 17.59 23.79 4.17
N LEU A 397 17.90 24.00 2.89
CA LEU A 397 17.85 22.95 1.88
C LEU A 397 19.07 22.03 2.01
N ILE A 398 18.86 20.73 1.95
CA ILE A 398 19.90 19.72 2.07
C ILE A 398 19.99 18.85 0.80
N ILE A 399 21.18 18.35 0.54
CA ILE A 399 21.41 17.29 -0.46
C ILE A 399 21.63 15.99 0.32
N ALA A 400 20.71 15.05 0.22
CA ALA A 400 20.81 13.76 0.88
C ALA A 400 21.18 12.66 -0.13
N THR A 401 22.24 11.91 0.12
CA THR A 401 22.76 10.89 -0.81
C THR A 401 22.01 9.56 -0.69
N THR A 402 20.68 9.60 -0.77
CA THR A 402 19.79 8.46 -0.48
C THR A 402 19.13 7.84 -1.71
N GLY A 403 19.59 8.16 -2.92
CA GLY A 403 19.19 7.45 -4.13
C GLY A 403 17.68 7.41 -4.40
N ASN A 404 17.03 8.57 -4.40
CA ASN A 404 15.59 8.77 -4.57
C ASN A 404 14.72 8.26 -3.39
N ASP A 405 15.33 7.97 -2.22
CA ASP A 405 14.57 7.67 -0.99
C ASP A 405 14.40 8.95 -0.15
N PRO A 406 13.17 9.50 -0.02
CA PRO A 406 12.90 10.73 0.71
C PRO A 406 12.79 10.54 2.22
N THR A 407 12.97 9.32 2.74
CA THR A 407 12.73 9.01 4.15
C THR A 407 13.54 9.91 5.09
N ILE A 408 14.80 10.21 4.74
CA ILE A 408 15.65 11.09 5.55
C ILE A 408 15.15 12.54 5.57
N LEU A 409 14.61 13.04 4.45
CA LEU A 409 14.05 14.40 4.38
C LEU A 409 12.83 14.51 5.31
N TYR A 410 11.93 13.51 5.23
CA TYR A 410 10.75 13.46 6.07
C TYR A 410 11.11 13.38 7.57
N LEU A 411 11.99 12.45 7.95
CA LEU A 411 12.38 12.23 9.35
C LEU A 411 13.14 13.40 9.96
N SER A 412 13.97 14.07 9.16
CA SER A 412 14.70 15.25 9.60
C SER A 412 13.89 16.55 9.53
N ASP A 413 12.68 16.49 8.96
CA ASP A 413 11.85 17.68 8.69
C ASP A 413 12.59 18.74 7.87
N ARG A 414 13.21 18.31 6.78
CA ARG A 414 13.98 19.18 5.84
C ARG A 414 13.52 18.93 4.42
N LYS A 415 13.66 19.97 3.57
CA LYS A 415 13.48 19.88 2.12
C LYS A 415 14.83 19.84 1.41
N GLY A 416 14.85 19.28 0.18
CA GLY A 416 16.09 19.24 -0.57
C GLY A 416 16.10 18.29 -1.76
N TRP A 417 17.26 17.74 -2.06
CA TRP A 417 17.49 16.81 -3.16
C TRP A 417 17.94 15.45 -2.63
N ILE A 418 17.59 14.40 -3.34
CA ILE A 418 17.87 13.00 -2.96
C ILE A 418 18.61 12.26 -4.10
N PRO A 419 19.75 12.75 -4.59
CA PRO A 419 20.48 12.09 -5.66
C PRO A 419 21.04 10.75 -5.23
N SER A 420 21.28 9.87 -6.22
CA SER A 420 22.09 8.67 -6.01
C SER A 420 23.54 9.05 -5.69
N PRO A 421 24.25 8.27 -4.86
CA PRO A 421 25.65 8.56 -4.50
C PRO A 421 26.57 8.75 -5.71
N ASN A 422 26.37 7.98 -6.77
CA ASN A 422 27.16 8.07 -8.01
C ASN A 422 26.92 9.38 -8.81
N ALA A 423 25.82 10.09 -8.57
CA ALA A 423 25.54 11.38 -9.21
C ALA A 423 26.31 12.55 -8.55
N ILE A 424 26.82 12.36 -7.33
CA ILE A 424 27.53 13.40 -6.58
C ILE A 424 28.91 13.65 -7.21
N ASN A 425 29.10 14.87 -7.68
CA ASN A 425 30.38 15.39 -8.16
C ASN A 425 30.42 16.90 -7.92
N GLN A 426 31.57 17.53 -8.18
CA GLN A 426 31.80 18.95 -7.92
C GLN A 426 30.80 19.83 -8.69
N THR A 427 30.55 19.53 -9.96
CA THR A 427 29.59 20.29 -10.79
C THR A 427 28.18 20.23 -10.20
N TYR A 428 27.70 19.01 -9.84
CA TYR A 428 26.41 18.84 -9.22
C TYR A 428 26.27 19.65 -7.91
N LEU A 429 27.29 19.60 -7.05
CA LEU A 429 27.27 20.33 -5.78
C LEU A 429 27.26 21.84 -6.01
N LEU A 430 28.04 22.36 -6.97
CA LEU A 430 28.05 23.79 -7.32
C LEU A 430 26.69 24.24 -7.86
N ASP A 431 26.06 23.46 -8.72
CA ASP A 431 24.73 23.80 -9.24
C ASP A 431 23.67 23.78 -8.13
N ARG A 432 23.66 22.75 -7.27
CA ARG A 432 22.73 22.73 -6.13
C ARG A 432 22.99 23.79 -5.09
N PHE A 433 24.27 24.21 -4.90
CA PHE A 433 24.61 25.33 -4.03
C PHE A 433 24.03 26.65 -4.60
N LYS A 434 24.15 26.90 -5.92
CA LYS A 434 23.50 28.04 -6.59
C LYS A 434 21.95 28.00 -6.41
N ASP A 435 21.38 26.83 -6.42
CA ASP A 435 19.95 26.62 -6.17
C ASP A 435 19.55 26.74 -4.67
N GLY A 436 20.49 27.03 -3.78
CA GLY A 436 20.26 27.29 -2.36
C GLY A 436 20.51 26.13 -1.42
N ALA A 437 21.11 25.02 -1.89
CA ALA A 437 21.57 23.95 -1.00
C ALA A 437 22.63 24.47 -0.03
N LYS A 438 22.51 24.14 1.25
CA LYS A 438 23.45 24.58 2.28
C LYS A 438 24.20 23.44 2.96
N TYR A 439 23.72 22.22 2.83
CA TYR A 439 24.32 21.04 3.46
C TYR A 439 24.31 19.84 2.53
N LEU A 440 25.36 19.03 2.61
CA LEU A 440 25.44 17.71 2.02
C LEU A 440 25.44 16.69 3.17
N VAL A 441 24.55 15.70 3.10
CA VAL A 441 24.35 14.71 4.17
C VAL A 441 24.24 13.29 3.61
N GLY A 442 24.67 12.31 4.37
CA GLY A 442 24.51 10.91 3.96
C GLY A 442 25.19 9.91 4.89
N GLY A 443 24.96 8.64 4.61
CA GLY A 443 25.64 7.53 5.26
C GLY A 443 26.70 6.92 4.33
N TYR A 444 27.66 6.21 4.91
CA TYR A 444 28.63 5.40 4.16
C TYR A 444 28.18 3.94 4.00
N ASN A 445 27.29 3.47 4.86
CA ASN A 445 26.84 2.09 4.88
C ASN A 445 25.47 1.86 4.25
N PHE A 446 24.68 2.92 4.07
CA PHE A 446 23.33 2.83 3.51
C PHE A 446 23.09 3.87 2.40
N VAL A 447 22.25 3.53 1.45
CA VAL A 447 21.71 4.46 0.45
C VAL A 447 20.24 4.74 0.74
N GLN A 448 19.46 3.70 1.09
CA GLN A 448 18.03 3.81 1.39
C GLN A 448 17.76 3.35 2.82
N ALA A 449 16.61 3.74 3.36
CA ALA A 449 16.17 3.33 4.71
C ALA A 449 16.06 1.81 4.86
N TYR A 450 15.81 1.12 3.76
CA TYR A 450 15.61 -0.30 3.71
C TYR A 450 16.18 -0.89 2.39
N GLN A 451 16.99 -1.93 2.49
CA GLN A 451 17.43 -2.84 1.40
C GLN A 451 18.67 -2.48 0.57
N SER A 452 19.34 -1.37 0.72
CA SER A 452 20.55 -1.17 -0.08
C SER A 452 21.75 -0.74 0.75
N SER A 453 22.80 -1.52 0.70
CA SER A 453 24.15 -1.09 1.08
C SER A 453 24.76 -0.26 -0.05
N MET A 454 25.57 0.72 0.31
CA MET A 454 26.33 1.48 -0.68
C MET A 454 27.42 0.60 -1.31
N GLU A 455 27.55 0.66 -2.64
CA GLU A 455 28.65 -0.01 -3.34
C GLU A 455 30.00 0.59 -2.94
N GLU A 456 31.04 -0.21 -2.84
CA GLU A 456 32.39 0.25 -2.40
C GLU A 456 32.95 1.35 -3.29
N LYS A 457 32.66 1.32 -4.60
CA LYS A 457 33.09 2.40 -5.51
C LYS A 457 32.42 3.74 -5.20
N ASP A 458 31.12 3.71 -4.84
CA ASP A 458 30.36 4.91 -4.51
C ASP A 458 30.76 5.42 -3.11
N LYS A 459 31.01 4.51 -2.17
CA LYS A 459 31.57 4.82 -0.85
C LYS A 459 32.92 5.56 -0.97
N LYS A 460 33.83 5.06 -1.81
CA LYS A 460 35.14 5.70 -2.07
C LYS A 460 34.95 7.09 -2.66
N LYS A 461 34.08 7.23 -3.66
CA LYS A 461 33.79 8.52 -4.30
C LYS A 461 33.23 9.55 -3.32
N ILE A 462 32.27 9.14 -2.49
CA ILE A 462 31.69 10.02 -1.45
C ILE A 462 32.76 10.41 -0.44
N ARG A 463 33.60 9.48 0.03
CA ARG A 463 34.71 9.78 0.95
C ARG A 463 35.70 10.79 0.36
N GLU A 464 36.00 10.71 -0.93
CA GLU A 464 36.84 11.70 -1.63
C GLU A 464 36.17 13.09 -1.64
N VAL A 465 34.89 13.18 -1.91
CA VAL A 465 34.13 14.45 -1.87
C VAL A 465 34.13 15.03 -0.46
N VAL A 466 33.87 14.20 0.54
CA VAL A 466 33.85 14.61 1.96
C VAL A 466 35.21 15.07 2.44
N SER A 467 36.31 14.39 2.08
CA SER A 467 37.68 14.72 2.53
C SER A 467 38.20 16.02 1.94
N ARG A 468 37.69 16.44 0.79
CA ARG A 468 38.05 17.74 0.15
C ARG A 468 37.29 18.92 0.74
N SER A 469 36.28 18.68 1.58
CA SER A 469 35.50 19.75 2.19
C SER A 469 36.13 20.24 3.49
N SER A 470 36.38 21.55 3.58
CA SER A 470 36.91 22.19 4.79
C SER A 470 35.86 22.41 5.89
N ASN A 471 34.57 22.32 5.56
CA ASN A 471 33.46 22.68 6.46
C ASN A 471 32.67 21.47 6.95
N SER A 472 33.38 20.41 7.33
CA SER A 472 32.75 19.20 7.89
C SER A 472 32.23 19.47 9.31
N ILE A 473 30.91 19.31 9.51
CA ILE A 473 30.28 19.40 10.83
C ILE A 473 30.33 18.03 11.51
N LEU A 474 30.12 16.95 10.76
CA LEU A 474 30.22 15.58 11.21
C LEU A 474 30.89 14.75 10.11
N ASN A 475 31.89 13.99 10.48
CA ASN A 475 32.49 12.96 9.63
C ASN A 475 32.91 11.79 10.52
N SER A 476 32.01 10.82 10.69
CA SER A 476 32.23 9.59 11.46
C SER A 476 32.49 8.41 10.53
N GLU A 477 32.61 7.22 11.09
CA GLU A 477 32.69 5.99 10.28
C GLU A 477 31.38 5.74 9.49
N ASN A 478 30.23 6.14 10.04
CA ASN A 478 28.92 5.82 9.50
C ASN A 478 28.30 6.96 8.69
N PHE A 479 28.52 8.23 9.10
CA PHE A 479 27.80 9.39 8.53
C PHE A 479 28.72 10.57 8.24
N PHE A 480 28.23 11.41 7.33
CA PHE A 480 28.78 12.73 7.10
C PHE A 480 27.70 13.80 7.04
N LEU A 481 28.04 14.98 7.53
CA LEU A 481 27.27 16.22 7.45
C LEU A 481 28.24 17.37 7.17
N ILE A 482 28.11 17.97 5.99
CA ILE A 482 29.00 19.00 5.50
C ILE A 482 28.18 20.26 5.24
N LYS A 483 28.70 21.41 5.64
CA LYS A 483 28.19 22.72 5.21
C LYS A 483 28.83 23.08 3.87
N LEU A 484 27.99 23.33 2.84
CA LEU A 484 28.42 23.72 1.50
C LEU A 484 28.82 25.18 1.41
#